data_3aa1daeab3af169aec19b653aa5aa33e
#
_entry.id   3aa1daeab3af169aec19b653aa5aa33e
#
_cell.length_a   1.000
_cell.length_b   1.000
_cell.length_c   1.000
_cell.angle_alpha   90.00
_cell.angle_beta   90.00
_cell.angle_gamma   90.00
#
_symmetry.space_group_name_H-M   'P 1'
#
loop_
_entity.id
_entity.type
_entity.pdbx_description
1 polymer ?
#
loop_
_entity_poly.entity_id
_entity_poly.type
_entity_poly.pdbx_seq_one_letter_code
_entity_poly.pdbx_strand_id
1 'polypeptide(L)'
;MLVRRVLAVAVAVGAVALGGGTALADTPTADPANSAICTQRIPAVLARIDKLTARVNGDASVKGSTAWLRAKANEARAAGYTALADLLTARADSRPGRLDELTKLRSDVQHVKETDCAA
;
A
#
# COMPACT_ATOMS: atom_id res chain seq x y z
N MET A 1 -20.62 2.58 -33.05
CA MET A 1 -21.66 2.41 -32.03
C MET A 1 -21.13 2.16 -30.65
N LEU A 2 -20.15 1.31 -30.55
CA LEU A 2 -19.52 1.02 -29.26
C LEU A 2 -18.86 2.25 -28.65
N VAL A 3 -18.27 3.06 -29.48
CA VAL A 3 -17.57 4.28 -29.04
C VAL A 3 -18.52 5.26 -28.34
N ARG A 4 -19.73 5.36 -28.81
CA ARG A 4 -20.71 6.26 -28.20
C ARG A 4 -21.06 5.85 -26.77
N ARG A 5 -21.09 4.55 -26.54
CA ARG A 5 -21.41 4.05 -25.21
C ARG A 5 -20.28 4.32 -24.22
N VAL A 6 -19.08 4.24 -24.72
CA VAL A 6 -17.90 4.53 -23.89
C VAL A 6 -17.89 6.00 -23.47
N LEU A 7 -18.26 6.88 -24.40
CA LEU A 7 -18.34 8.29 -24.09
C LEU A 7 -19.38 8.59 -23.01
N ALA A 8 -20.50 7.90 -23.07
CA ALA A 8 -21.51 8.07 -22.05
C ALA A 8 -21.01 7.67 -20.66
N VAL A 9 -20.23 6.61 -20.62
CA VAL A 9 -19.63 6.17 -19.36
C VAL A 9 -18.66 7.22 -18.82
N ALA A 10 -17.87 7.80 -19.69
CA ALA A 10 -16.93 8.83 -19.29
C ALA A 10 -17.64 10.05 -18.69
N VAL A 11 -18.78 10.41 -19.28
CA VAL A 11 -19.57 11.51 -18.74
C VAL A 11 -20.10 11.17 -17.35
N ALA A 12 -20.54 9.94 -17.18
CA ALA A 12 -21.04 9.52 -15.89
C ALA A 12 -19.95 9.61 -14.80
N VAL A 13 -18.74 9.23 -15.17
CA VAL A 13 -17.61 9.35 -14.24
C VAL A 13 -17.37 10.81 -13.88
N GLY A 14 -17.45 11.68 -14.83
CA GLY A 14 -17.30 13.10 -14.56
C GLY A 14 -18.36 13.62 -13.60
N ALA A 15 -19.58 13.18 -13.78
CA ALA A 15 -20.67 13.59 -12.91
C ALA A 15 -20.45 13.11 -11.48
N VAL A 16 -19.97 11.89 -11.33
CA VAL A 16 -19.65 11.34 -10.00
C VAL A 16 -18.55 12.17 -9.34
N ALA A 17 -17.54 12.50 -10.09
CA ALA A 17 -16.47 13.32 -9.58
C ALA A 17 -16.99 14.69 -9.12
N LEU A 18 -17.91 15.26 -9.85
CA LEU A 18 -18.51 16.52 -9.45
C LEU A 18 -19.28 16.41 -8.15
N GLY A 19 -20.03 15.36 -7.99
CA GLY A 19 -20.77 15.15 -6.77
C GLY A 19 -19.87 15.05 -5.56
N GLY A 20 -18.78 14.32 -5.70
CA GLY A 20 -17.78 14.28 -4.64
C GLY A 20 -16.95 15.56 -4.58
N GLY A 21 -16.71 16.17 -5.72
CA GLY A 21 -15.85 17.33 -5.81
C GLY A 21 -16.36 18.54 -5.07
N THR A 22 -17.65 18.70 -4.98
CA THR A 22 -18.22 19.84 -4.26
C THR A 22 -17.84 19.83 -2.79
N ALA A 23 -17.90 18.68 -2.17
CA ALA A 23 -17.47 18.54 -0.79
C ALA A 23 -15.98 18.82 -0.63
N LEU A 24 -15.19 18.39 -1.61
CA LEU A 24 -13.75 18.59 -1.60
C LEU A 24 -13.36 20.06 -1.75
N ALA A 25 -14.15 20.84 -2.44
CA ALA A 25 -13.85 22.25 -2.65
C ALA A 25 -13.74 23.01 -1.34
N ASP A 26 -14.45 22.57 -0.33
CA ASP A 26 -14.44 23.21 0.97
C ASP A 26 -13.30 22.72 1.87
N THR A 27 -12.71 21.61 1.51
CA THR A 27 -11.69 20.95 2.33
C THR A 27 -10.44 21.82 2.54
N PRO A 28 -9.96 22.56 1.54
CA PRO A 28 -8.73 23.35 1.72
C PRO A 28 -8.77 24.39 2.83
N THR A 29 -9.96 24.75 3.27
CA THR A 29 -10.12 25.73 4.34
C THR A 29 -9.99 25.12 5.73
N ALA A 30 -9.98 23.79 5.83
CA ALA A 30 -9.84 23.11 7.10
C ALA A 30 -8.43 23.25 7.64
N ASP A 31 -8.32 23.39 8.96
CA ASP A 31 -7.04 23.35 9.64
C ASP A 31 -6.41 21.97 9.46
N PRO A 32 -5.22 21.88 8.82
CA PRO A 32 -4.58 20.60 8.61
C PRO A 32 -4.34 19.80 9.90
N ALA A 33 -3.99 20.47 10.98
CA ALA A 33 -3.70 19.80 12.24
C ALA A 33 -4.94 19.12 12.83
N ASN A 34 -6.14 19.61 12.50
CA ASN A 34 -7.40 19.05 12.98
C ASN A 34 -8.14 18.22 11.94
N SER A 35 -7.57 18.06 10.75
CA SER A 35 -8.21 17.29 9.69
C SER A 35 -8.20 15.80 10.02
N ALA A 36 -9.16 15.06 9.46
CA ALA A 36 -9.18 13.61 9.59
C ALA A 36 -7.93 12.96 8.98
N ILE A 37 -7.32 13.60 8.02
CA ILE A 37 -6.06 13.13 7.44
C ILE A 37 -4.98 13.06 8.52
N CYS A 38 -4.81 14.14 9.28
CA CYS A 38 -3.76 14.23 10.32
C CYS A 38 -4.08 13.42 11.57
N THR A 39 -5.36 13.36 11.96
CA THR A 39 -5.74 12.71 13.22
C THR A 39 -6.03 11.22 13.08
N GLN A 40 -6.41 10.77 11.89
CA GLN A 40 -6.84 9.38 11.68
C GLN A 40 -6.05 8.69 10.59
N ARG A 41 -5.95 9.28 9.42
CA ARG A 41 -5.39 8.60 8.25
C ARG A 41 -3.88 8.42 8.34
N ILE A 42 -3.15 9.45 8.69
CA ILE A 42 -1.70 9.36 8.80
C ILE A 42 -1.26 8.38 9.88
N PRO A 43 -1.80 8.42 11.10
CA PRO A 43 -1.49 7.38 12.08
C PRO A 43 -1.82 5.97 11.61
N ALA A 44 -2.94 5.79 10.92
CA ALA A 44 -3.33 4.48 10.40
C ALA A 44 -2.38 3.98 9.32
N VAL A 45 -1.95 4.85 8.42
CA VAL A 45 -1.00 4.49 7.36
C VAL A 45 0.36 4.12 7.96
N LEU A 46 0.85 4.91 8.91
CA LEU A 46 2.12 4.61 9.58
C LEU A 46 2.07 3.26 10.30
N ALA A 47 0.97 3.00 11.02
CA ALA A 47 0.78 1.72 11.69
C ALA A 47 0.76 0.55 10.70
N ARG A 48 0.12 0.73 9.56
CA ARG A 48 0.07 -0.29 8.52
C ARG A 48 1.43 -0.55 7.90
N ILE A 49 2.20 0.49 7.63
CA ILE A 49 3.56 0.36 7.11
C ILE A 49 4.42 -0.42 8.11
N ASP A 50 4.35 -0.08 9.39
CA ASP A 50 5.10 -0.76 10.43
C ASP A 50 4.70 -2.24 10.52
N LYS A 51 3.41 -2.53 10.42
CA LYS A 51 2.90 -3.90 10.44
C LYS A 51 3.39 -4.71 9.25
N LEU A 52 3.36 -4.12 8.05
CA LEU A 52 3.87 -4.79 6.85
C LEU A 52 5.37 -5.02 6.92
N THR A 53 6.11 -4.04 7.41
CA THR A 53 7.56 -4.15 7.61
C THR A 53 7.89 -5.28 8.58
N ALA A 54 7.19 -5.33 9.70
CA ALA A 54 7.37 -6.40 10.68
C ALA A 54 7.07 -7.77 10.09
N ARG A 55 6.02 -7.88 9.26
CA ARG A 55 5.68 -9.14 8.61
C ARG A 55 6.78 -9.61 7.67
N VAL A 56 7.29 -8.71 6.84
CA VAL A 56 8.35 -9.05 5.88
C VAL A 56 9.62 -9.49 6.61
N ASN A 57 9.93 -8.85 7.72
CA ASN A 57 11.13 -9.15 8.53
C ASN A 57 10.94 -10.29 9.53
N GLY A 58 9.74 -10.87 9.61
CA GLY A 58 9.46 -11.96 10.52
C GLY A 58 10.27 -13.23 10.21
N ASP A 59 10.28 -14.15 11.16
CA ASP A 59 10.93 -15.44 10.97
C ASP A 59 10.06 -16.38 10.10
N ALA A 60 10.50 -17.60 9.92
CA ALA A 60 9.81 -18.58 9.07
C ALA A 60 8.43 -18.98 9.58
N SER A 61 8.11 -18.72 10.85
CA SER A 61 6.77 -18.96 11.40
C SER A 61 5.77 -17.87 11.03
N VAL A 62 6.25 -16.72 10.62
CA VAL A 62 5.39 -15.59 10.23
C VAL A 62 5.00 -15.74 8.77
N LYS A 63 3.74 -16.11 8.53
CA LYS A 63 3.22 -16.31 7.18
C LYS A 63 3.37 -15.01 6.36
N GLY A 64 4.01 -15.15 5.21
CA GLY A 64 4.24 -14.02 4.31
C GLY A 64 5.56 -13.30 4.53
N SER A 65 6.35 -13.68 5.53
CA SER A 65 7.70 -13.17 5.69
C SER A 65 8.64 -13.69 4.59
N THR A 66 9.76 -13.03 4.40
CA THR A 66 10.80 -13.52 3.48
C THR A 66 11.30 -14.90 3.90
N ALA A 67 11.56 -15.08 5.18
CA ALA A 67 12.00 -16.37 5.72
C ALA A 67 10.96 -17.48 5.49
N TRP A 68 9.68 -17.17 5.68
CA TRP A 68 8.60 -18.12 5.40
C TRP A 68 8.56 -18.52 3.94
N LEU A 69 8.70 -17.55 3.03
CA LEU A 69 8.72 -17.84 1.59
C LEU A 69 9.89 -18.75 1.21
N ARG A 70 11.06 -18.51 1.78
CA ARG A 70 12.22 -19.35 1.52
C ARG A 70 12.04 -20.76 2.08
N ALA A 71 11.45 -20.89 3.27
CA ALA A 71 11.14 -22.18 3.84
C ALA A 71 10.15 -22.95 2.96
N LYS A 72 9.11 -22.29 2.48
CA LYS A 72 8.14 -22.90 1.57
C LYS A 72 8.75 -23.28 0.22
N ALA A 73 9.67 -22.48 -0.28
CA ALA A 73 10.41 -22.81 -1.50
C ALA A 73 11.22 -24.09 -1.31
N ASN A 74 11.90 -24.23 -0.18
CA ASN A 74 12.67 -25.43 0.12
C ASN A 74 11.79 -26.67 0.26
N GLU A 75 10.63 -26.54 0.91
CA GLU A 75 9.66 -27.64 1.00
C GLU A 75 9.16 -28.05 -0.38
N ALA A 76 8.82 -27.08 -1.23
CA ALA A 76 8.36 -27.36 -2.58
C ALA A 76 9.44 -28.07 -3.41
N ARG A 77 10.67 -27.62 -3.28
CA ARG A 77 11.80 -28.23 -4.00
C ARG A 77 12.05 -29.67 -3.54
N ALA A 78 11.99 -29.90 -2.24
CA ALA A 78 12.13 -31.24 -1.68
C ALA A 78 11.02 -32.18 -2.13
N ALA A 79 9.81 -31.63 -2.36
CA ALA A 79 8.68 -32.39 -2.86
C ALA A 79 8.68 -32.59 -4.39
N GLY A 80 9.62 -31.98 -5.11
CA GLY A 80 9.73 -32.09 -6.55
C GLY A 80 8.96 -31.02 -7.31
N TYR A 81 8.37 -30.05 -6.63
CA TYR A 81 7.63 -28.94 -7.25
C TYR A 81 8.59 -27.80 -7.60
N THR A 82 9.42 -28.02 -8.60
CA THR A 82 10.49 -27.09 -8.95
C THR A 82 9.97 -25.73 -9.40
N ALA A 83 8.95 -25.69 -10.25
CA ALA A 83 8.38 -24.44 -10.72
C ALA A 83 7.77 -23.62 -9.58
N LEU A 84 7.10 -24.26 -8.63
CA LEU A 84 6.57 -23.61 -7.46
C LEU A 84 7.70 -23.07 -6.57
N ALA A 85 8.75 -23.86 -6.37
CA ALA A 85 9.91 -23.42 -5.61
C ALA A 85 10.55 -22.18 -6.23
N ASP A 86 10.69 -22.15 -7.54
CA ASP A 86 11.26 -21.02 -8.25
C ASP A 86 10.39 -19.76 -8.10
N LEU A 87 9.06 -19.91 -8.15
CA LEU A 87 8.15 -18.80 -7.95
C LEU A 87 8.28 -18.24 -6.52
N LEU A 88 8.30 -19.10 -5.53
CA LEU A 88 8.43 -18.67 -4.13
C LEU A 88 9.78 -18.01 -3.87
N THR A 89 10.84 -18.51 -4.47
CA THR A 89 12.17 -17.92 -4.38
C THR A 89 12.17 -16.51 -5.01
N ALA A 90 11.58 -16.37 -6.18
CA ALA A 90 11.50 -15.08 -6.83
C ALA A 90 10.73 -14.06 -5.98
N ARG A 91 9.66 -14.48 -5.32
CA ARG A 91 8.94 -13.62 -4.38
C ARG A 91 9.81 -13.22 -3.19
N ALA A 92 10.54 -14.18 -2.63
CA ALA A 92 11.45 -13.88 -1.53
C ALA A 92 12.53 -12.88 -1.95
N ASP A 93 13.08 -13.05 -3.14
CA ASP A 93 14.12 -12.19 -3.66
C ASP A 93 13.64 -10.76 -3.92
N SER A 94 12.35 -10.57 -4.14
CA SER A 94 11.78 -9.23 -4.33
C SER A 94 11.52 -8.48 -3.03
N ARG A 95 11.59 -9.14 -1.88
CA ARG A 95 11.24 -8.53 -0.59
C ARG A 95 12.17 -7.40 -0.14
N PRO A 96 13.49 -7.46 -0.34
CA PRO A 96 14.35 -6.33 0.00
C PRO A 96 13.93 -5.04 -0.68
N GLY A 97 13.58 -5.09 -1.97
CA GLY A 97 13.06 -3.92 -2.67
C GLY A 97 11.75 -3.41 -2.09
N ARG A 98 10.86 -4.30 -1.64
CA ARG A 98 9.63 -3.92 -0.97
C ARG A 98 9.89 -3.24 0.36
N LEU A 99 10.87 -3.70 1.11
CA LEU A 99 11.27 -3.04 2.36
C LEU A 99 11.79 -1.63 2.10
N ASP A 100 12.57 -1.44 1.06
CA ASP A 100 13.06 -0.12 0.68
C ASP A 100 11.90 0.81 0.32
N GLU A 101 10.92 0.33 -0.43
CA GLU A 101 9.71 1.09 -0.76
C GLU A 101 8.92 1.47 0.50
N LEU A 102 8.75 0.54 1.42
CA LEU A 102 8.04 0.81 2.68
C LEU A 102 8.78 1.84 3.53
N THR A 103 10.09 1.73 3.60
CA THR A 103 10.93 2.69 4.34
C THR A 103 10.80 4.08 3.75
N LYS A 104 10.85 4.19 2.43
CA LYS A 104 10.67 5.46 1.74
C LYS A 104 9.28 6.02 1.96
N LEU A 105 8.26 5.19 1.80
CA LEU A 105 6.88 5.62 2.02
C LEU A 105 6.68 6.11 3.45
N ARG A 106 7.25 5.41 4.43
CA ARG A 106 7.17 5.82 5.82
C ARG A 106 7.80 7.18 6.04
N SER A 107 8.96 7.40 5.44
CA SER A 107 9.65 8.68 5.50
C SER A 107 8.82 9.80 4.87
N ASP A 108 8.22 9.53 3.71
CA ASP A 108 7.39 10.51 3.01
C ASP A 108 6.14 10.87 3.84
N VAL A 109 5.48 9.88 4.41
CA VAL A 109 4.29 10.09 5.26
C VAL A 109 4.67 10.83 6.53
N GLN A 110 5.80 10.51 7.13
CA GLN A 110 6.31 11.21 8.30
C GLN A 110 6.60 12.67 7.98
N HIS A 111 7.15 12.94 6.81
CA HIS A 111 7.40 14.30 6.37
C HIS A 111 6.09 15.10 6.22
N VAL A 112 5.07 14.48 5.64
CA VAL A 112 3.74 15.11 5.56
C VAL A 112 3.21 15.42 6.96
N LYS A 113 3.36 14.49 7.89
CA LYS A 113 2.94 14.69 9.27
C LYS A 113 3.64 15.88 9.91
N GLU A 114 4.94 15.97 9.71
CA GLU A 114 5.74 17.04 10.31
C GLU A 114 5.50 18.39 9.66
N THR A 115 5.22 18.40 8.37
CA THR A 115 5.05 19.64 7.60
C THR A 115 3.62 20.14 7.61
N ASP A 116 2.67 19.27 7.33
CA ASP A 116 1.29 19.64 7.10
C ASP A 116 0.40 19.48 8.32
N CYS A 117 0.80 18.66 9.27
CA CYS A 117 0.03 18.35 10.47
C CYS A 117 0.59 19.02 11.72
N ALA A 118 1.71 19.70 11.62
CA ALA A 118 2.25 20.47 12.72
C ALA A 118 1.38 21.70 12.95
N ALA A 119 0.88 21.87 14.13
CA ALA A 119 0.04 23.02 14.49
C ALA A 119 0.86 24.15 15.12
#